data_c38166b492788d213c560b64d7cd81f0
#
_entry.id   c38166b492788d213c560b64d7cd81f0
#
_cell.length_a   1.000
_cell.length_b   1.000
_cell.length_c   1.000
_cell.angle_alpha   90.00
_cell.angle_beta   90.00
_cell.angle_gamma   90.00
#
_symmetry.space_group_name_H-M   'P 1'
#
loop_
_entity.id
_entity.type
_entity.pdbx_description
1 polymer ?
#
loop_
_entity_poly.entity_id
_entity_poly.type
_entity_poly.pdbx_seq_one_letter_code
_entity_poly.pdbx_strand_id
1 'polypeptide(L)'
;MSFVFKCMPNCGLCCRLSPVTVLPHEVYLIQDEAEELGVEVKFRTGYTVVDLNNKVILALSYLMLLDDDNKCPFLSNNKCLVHNKYKPLTCRAYPYLPRIIRYSIDRLNKVIDFEVKYAASTVCPVVKQGLSNGILIKLSTDLNLAGQVFVNEFPAALEMVEARKIYSNYLSYLWRIGEVDLREDDGTYNYPIVNSFWFIRRYYPNLTVNDIVNMSKMGKRSSINIGA
;
A
#
# COMPACT_ATOMS: atom_id res chain seq x y z
N MET A 1 7.47 22.34 22.44
CA MET A 1 8.34 21.38 21.73
C MET A 1 7.49 20.66 20.69
N SER A 2 7.90 20.68 19.43
CA SER A 2 7.22 19.92 18.38
C SER A 2 7.62 18.45 18.50
N PHE A 3 6.65 17.56 18.72
CA PHE A 3 6.89 16.11 18.72
C PHE A 3 7.30 15.67 17.32
N VAL A 4 8.41 14.96 17.20
CA VAL A 4 8.85 14.27 15.99
C VAL A 4 8.93 12.78 16.30
N PHE A 5 8.23 11.99 15.50
CA PHE A 5 8.21 10.54 15.67
C PHE A 5 9.59 9.93 15.42
N LYS A 6 10.00 9.04 16.30
CA LYS A 6 11.16 8.17 16.11
C LYS A 6 10.81 6.76 16.53
N CYS A 7 10.96 5.82 15.61
CA CYS A 7 10.69 4.41 15.90
C CYS A 7 11.65 3.91 17.01
N MET A 8 11.10 3.16 17.95
CA MET A 8 11.87 2.54 19.03
C MET A 8 12.65 1.33 18.48
N PRO A 9 13.98 1.30 18.63
CA PRO A 9 14.78 0.17 18.14
C PRO A 9 14.33 -1.16 18.75
N ASN A 10 14.31 -2.20 17.93
CA ASN A 10 13.98 -3.58 18.33
C ASN A 10 12.59 -3.74 19.00
N CYS A 11 11.65 -2.84 18.76
CA CYS A 11 10.30 -2.92 19.31
C CYS A 11 9.52 -4.12 18.73
N GLY A 12 9.56 -4.31 17.41
CA GLY A 12 8.90 -5.43 16.71
C GLY A 12 7.37 -5.48 16.86
N LEU A 13 6.73 -4.51 17.53
CA LEU A 13 5.29 -4.55 17.82
C LEU A 13 4.45 -4.50 16.53
N CYS A 14 4.78 -3.61 15.59
CA CYS A 14 4.06 -3.51 14.31
C CYS A 14 4.09 -4.82 13.51
N CYS A 15 5.12 -5.65 13.70
CA CYS A 15 5.27 -6.95 13.06
C CYS A 15 4.41 -8.06 13.70
N ARG A 16 3.65 -7.76 14.77
CA ARG A 16 2.77 -8.69 15.49
C ARG A 16 1.30 -8.24 15.53
N LEU A 17 0.97 -7.12 14.85
CA LEU A 17 -0.36 -6.54 14.99
C LEU A 17 -1.38 -7.12 14.01
N SER A 18 -1.00 -7.27 12.75
CA SER A 18 -1.90 -7.68 11.68
C SER A 18 -1.13 -8.00 10.40
N PRO A 19 -1.76 -8.71 9.46
CA PRO A 19 -1.27 -8.81 8.10
C PRO A 19 -0.95 -7.44 7.51
N VAL A 20 0.07 -7.40 6.66
CA VAL A 20 0.57 -6.17 6.06
C VAL A 20 -0.04 -6.01 4.65
N THR A 21 -0.69 -4.88 4.41
CA THR A 21 -1.15 -4.57 3.04
C THR A 21 0.04 -4.27 2.14
N VAL A 22 0.09 -4.95 1.00
CA VAL A 22 1.11 -4.75 -0.03
C VAL A 22 0.45 -4.50 -1.39
N LEU A 23 1.14 -3.76 -2.25
CA LEU A 23 0.68 -3.43 -3.60
C LEU A 23 1.10 -4.52 -4.60
N PRO A 24 0.48 -4.59 -5.78
CA PRO A 24 0.73 -5.65 -6.75
C PRO A 24 2.20 -5.82 -7.15
N HIS A 25 2.95 -4.73 -7.34
CA HIS A 25 4.38 -4.78 -7.66
C HIS A 25 5.25 -5.17 -6.46
N GLU A 26 4.80 -4.88 -5.23
CA GLU A 26 5.54 -5.21 -4.00
C GLU A 26 5.55 -6.71 -3.73
N VAL A 27 4.52 -7.45 -4.19
CA VAL A 27 4.46 -8.91 -4.02
C VAL A 27 5.71 -9.56 -4.58
N TYR A 28 6.14 -9.16 -5.78
CA TYR A 28 7.36 -9.66 -6.40
C TYR A 28 8.61 -9.34 -5.57
N LEU A 29 8.76 -8.06 -5.17
CA LEU A 29 9.93 -7.62 -4.39
C LEU A 29 10.03 -8.33 -3.03
N ILE A 30 8.87 -8.59 -2.41
CA ILE A 30 8.82 -9.29 -1.12
C ILE A 30 9.13 -10.79 -1.29
N GLN A 31 8.67 -11.41 -2.38
CA GLN A 31 8.98 -12.80 -2.70
C GLN A 31 10.47 -13.00 -2.96
N ASP A 32 11.09 -12.09 -3.71
CA ASP A 32 12.52 -12.07 -4.00
C ASP A 32 13.36 -12.00 -2.71
N GLU A 33 13.01 -11.05 -1.81
CA GLU A 33 13.65 -10.93 -0.49
C GLU A 33 13.42 -12.16 0.40
N ALA A 34 12.24 -12.77 0.31
CA ALA A 34 11.88 -13.95 1.08
C ALA A 34 12.70 -15.18 0.62
N GLU A 35 12.84 -15.34 -0.69
CA GLU A 35 13.66 -16.41 -1.29
C GLU A 35 15.14 -16.26 -0.88
N GLU A 36 15.69 -15.04 -1.00
CA GLU A 36 17.08 -14.75 -0.60
C GLU A 36 17.35 -15.05 0.90
N LEU A 37 16.34 -14.81 1.75
CA LEU A 37 16.45 -15.02 3.20
C LEU A 37 16.02 -16.43 3.67
N GLY A 38 15.52 -17.28 2.78
CA GLY A 38 14.96 -18.59 3.13
C GLY A 38 13.71 -18.49 4.02
N VAL A 39 12.89 -17.45 3.83
CA VAL A 39 11.66 -17.18 4.60
C VAL A 39 10.43 -17.49 3.76
N GLU A 40 9.48 -18.25 4.30
CA GLU A 40 8.20 -18.48 3.63
C GLU A 40 7.27 -17.28 3.85
N VAL A 41 6.72 -16.72 2.76
CA VAL A 41 5.71 -15.65 2.79
C VAL A 41 4.43 -16.10 2.10
N LYS A 42 3.29 -15.84 2.74
CA LYS A 42 1.96 -16.15 2.20
C LYS A 42 1.18 -14.85 1.96
N PHE A 43 0.44 -14.82 0.86
CA PHE A 43 -0.39 -13.69 0.49
C PHE A 43 -1.85 -14.11 0.33
N ARG A 44 -2.75 -13.22 0.75
CA ARG A 44 -4.16 -13.27 0.43
C ARG A 44 -4.51 -12.01 -0.38
N THR A 45 -5.40 -12.14 -1.35
CA THR A 45 -5.93 -10.98 -2.07
C THR A 45 -6.63 -10.02 -1.12
N GLY A 46 -6.39 -8.73 -1.34
CA GLY A 46 -7.08 -7.65 -0.67
C GLY A 46 -8.25 -7.14 -1.53
N TYR A 47 -8.14 -5.90 -2.06
CA TYR A 47 -9.15 -5.35 -2.94
C TYR A 47 -9.01 -5.91 -4.37
N THR A 48 -10.15 -6.29 -4.95
CA THR A 48 -10.25 -6.90 -6.29
C THR A 48 -11.30 -6.19 -7.13
N VAL A 49 -11.14 -6.26 -8.46
CA VAL A 49 -12.13 -5.86 -9.47
C VAL A 49 -12.24 -6.97 -10.52
N VAL A 50 -13.42 -7.14 -11.07
CA VAL A 50 -13.68 -8.12 -12.14
C VAL A 50 -13.49 -7.48 -13.50
N ASP A 51 -12.78 -8.13 -14.40
CA ASP A 51 -12.74 -7.80 -15.81
C ASP A 51 -13.55 -8.84 -16.60
N LEU A 52 -14.68 -8.40 -17.13
CA LEU A 52 -15.61 -9.27 -17.88
C LEU A 52 -15.05 -9.64 -19.26
N ASN A 53 -14.28 -8.77 -19.91
CA ASN A 53 -13.72 -9.02 -21.22
C ASN A 53 -12.71 -10.16 -21.18
N ASN A 54 -11.80 -10.13 -20.22
CA ASN A 54 -10.75 -11.13 -20.09
C ASN A 54 -11.12 -12.29 -19.14
N LYS A 55 -12.28 -12.25 -18.48
CA LYS A 55 -12.76 -13.24 -17.52
C LYS A 55 -11.75 -13.52 -16.41
N VAL A 56 -11.26 -12.44 -15.79
CA VAL A 56 -10.30 -12.47 -14.69
C VAL A 56 -10.75 -11.58 -13.54
N ILE A 57 -10.28 -11.89 -12.34
CA ILE A 57 -10.37 -11.02 -11.16
C ILE A 57 -8.99 -10.38 -10.96
N LEU A 58 -8.93 -9.05 -11.04
CA LEU A 58 -7.71 -8.29 -10.91
C LEU A 58 -7.48 -7.88 -9.45
N ALA A 59 -6.42 -8.37 -8.84
CA ALA A 59 -6.04 -7.97 -7.48
C ALA A 59 -5.29 -6.64 -7.51
N LEU A 60 -5.85 -5.60 -6.87
CA LEU A 60 -5.27 -4.26 -6.73
C LEU A 60 -4.48 -4.10 -5.42
N SER A 61 -4.61 -5.03 -4.51
CA SER A 61 -3.81 -5.12 -3.30
C SER A 61 -3.78 -6.54 -2.76
N TYR A 62 -2.83 -6.81 -1.88
CA TYR A 62 -2.68 -8.08 -1.16
C TYR A 62 -2.49 -7.83 0.33
N LEU A 63 -2.65 -8.88 1.10
CA LEU A 63 -2.29 -8.95 2.51
C LEU A 63 -1.19 -10.00 2.65
N MET A 64 0.02 -9.58 3.01
CA MET A 64 1.07 -10.50 3.46
C MET A 64 0.67 -10.99 4.84
N LEU A 65 0.46 -12.29 4.97
CA LEU A 65 -0.06 -12.92 6.19
C LEU A 65 1.04 -12.99 7.26
N LEU A 66 0.60 -13.11 8.50
CA LEU A 66 1.47 -13.50 9.61
C LEU A 66 1.79 -15.00 9.49
N ASP A 67 2.91 -15.42 10.07
CA ASP A 67 3.26 -16.82 10.21
C ASP A 67 2.42 -17.54 11.29
N ASP A 68 2.69 -18.80 11.51
CA ASP A 68 1.95 -19.63 12.49
C ASP A 68 2.14 -19.15 13.95
N ASP A 69 3.19 -18.38 14.24
CA ASP A 69 3.43 -17.72 15.53
C ASP A 69 2.74 -16.34 15.66
N ASN A 70 1.87 -15.97 14.73
CA ASN A 70 1.20 -14.67 14.64
C ASN A 70 2.17 -13.48 14.59
N LYS A 71 3.25 -13.61 13.87
CA LYS A 71 4.21 -12.54 13.62
C LYS A 71 4.52 -12.42 12.12
N CYS A 72 5.07 -11.26 11.73
CA CYS A 72 5.59 -11.07 10.38
C CYS A 72 6.70 -12.11 10.08
N PRO A 73 6.66 -12.80 8.94
CA PRO A 73 7.67 -13.79 8.56
C PRO A 73 9.11 -13.25 8.60
N PHE A 74 9.28 -11.95 8.34
CA PHE A 74 10.58 -11.27 8.39
C PHE A 74 10.99 -10.80 9.80
N LEU A 75 10.26 -11.16 10.86
CA LEU A 75 10.61 -10.78 12.22
C LEU A 75 11.46 -11.86 12.89
N SER A 76 12.72 -11.57 13.13
CA SER A 76 13.64 -12.46 13.87
C SER A 76 14.28 -11.69 15.02
N ASN A 77 14.22 -12.22 16.25
CA ASN A 77 14.80 -11.61 17.45
C ASN A 77 14.43 -10.12 17.62
N ASN A 78 13.16 -9.77 17.40
CA ASN A 78 12.63 -8.40 17.41
C ASN A 78 13.26 -7.46 16.35
N LYS A 79 13.98 -7.99 15.37
CA LYS A 79 14.57 -7.24 14.27
C LYS A 79 13.88 -7.60 12.96
N CYS A 80 13.64 -6.60 12.12
CA CYS A 80 13.12 -6.79 10.78
C CYS A 80 14.29 -7.18 9.84
N LEU A 81 14.24 -8.37 9.27
CA LEU A 81 15.28 -8.88 8.37
C LEU A 81 15.43 -8.05 7.08
N VAL A 82 14.31 -7.48 6.60
CA VAL A 82 14.29 -6.63 5.40
C VAL A 82 14.42 -5.12 5.70
N HIS A 83 14.89 -4.75 6.91
CA HIS A 83 14.95 -3.33 7.31
C HIS A 83 15.85 -2.49 6.40
N ASN A 84 16.99 -3.03 6.00
CA ASN A 84 17.97 -2.40 5.12
C ASN A 84 17.93 -2.92 3.66
N LYS A 85 16.90 -3.68 3.32
CA LYS A 85 16.60 -4.22 2.00
C LYS A 85 15.29 -3.64 1.50
N TYR A 86 14.50 -4.40 0.71
CA TYR A 86 13.17 -3.97 0.34
C TYR A 86 12.20 -4.16 1.51
N LYS A 87 11.78 -3.07 2.14
CA LYS A 87 10.77 -3.04 3.19
C LYS A 87 9.44 -2.53 2.60
N PRO A 88 8.32 -3.27 2.75
CA PRO A 88 7.02 -2.89 2.22
C PRO A 88 6.63 -1.46 2.59
N LEU A 89 5.97 -0.74 1.67
CA LEU A 89 5.55 0.66 1.88
C LEU A 89 4.72 0.83 3.14
N THR A 90 3.79 -0.09 3.42
CA THR A 90 3.01 -0.09 4.68
C THR A 90 3.91 -0.13 5.91
N CYS A 91 4.98 -0.94 5.89
CA CYS A 91 5.93 -1.03 6.99
C CYS A 91 6.82 0.21 7.10
N ARG A 92 7.14 0.85 5.96
CA ARG A 92 7.89 2.11 5.90
C ARG A 92 7.06 3.29 6.39
N ALA A 93 5.76 3.29 6.10
CA ALA A 93 4.82 4.34 6.48
C ALA A 93 4.34 4.22 7.94
N TYR A 94 4.41 3.03 8.56
CA TYR A 94 3.94 2.84 9.93
C TYR A 94 4.74 3.72 10.93
N PRO A 95 4.07 4.43 11.83
CA PRO A 95 2.69 4.28 12.27
C PRO A 95 1.65 5.18 11.57
N TYR A 96 2.04 6.01 10.58
CA TYR A 96 1.14 6.90 9.86
C TYR A 96 0.75 6.27 8.52
N LEU A 97 -0.51 5.89 8.39
CA LEU A 97 -0.97 5.05 7.29
C LEU A 97 -2.21 5.63 6.58
N PRO A 98 -2.39 5.39 5.27
CA PRO A 98 -3.69 5.45 4.63
C PRO A 98 -4.56 4.30 5.18
N ARG A 99 -5.31 4.57 6.25
CA ARG A 99 -6.07 3.56 7.02
C ARG A 99 -7.35 3.11 6.35
N ILE A 100 -8.01 4.04 5.67
CA ILE A 100 -9.24 3.75 4.93
C ILE A 100 -8.98 4.09 3.49
N ILE A 101 -9.12 3.10 2.63
CA ILE A 101 -9.06 3.24 1.19
C ILE A 101 -10.37 2.67 0.66
N ARG A 102 -11.21 3.53 0.08
CA ARG A 102 -12.49 3.14 -0.50
C ARG A 102 -12.42 3.34 -2.00
N TYR A 103 -12.36 2.25 -2.72
CA TYR A 103 -12.43 2.29 -4.18
C TYR A 103 -13.86 2.53 -4.64
N SER A 104 -13.99 3.17 -5.78
CA SER A 104 -15.24 3.37 -6.51
C SER A 104 -15.01 3.09 -7.99
N ILE A 105 -16.01 2.49 -8.63
CA ILE A 105 -16.00 2.16 -10.05
C ILE A 105 -17.07 2.98 -10.74
N ASP A 106 -16.66 4.03 -11.46
CA ASP A 106 -17.54 4.84 -12.30
C ASP A 106 -17.66 4.20 -13.69
N ARG A 107 -18.76 3.49 -13.89
CA ARG A 107 -19.04 2.80 -15.14
C ARG A 107 -19.33 3.73 -16.30
N LEU A 108 -19.90 4.90 -16.03
CA LEU A 108 -20.26 5.88 -17.06
C LEU A 108 -19.00 6.51 -17.66
N ASN A 109 -18.09 6.94 -16.80
CA ASN A 109 -16.85 7.59 -17.20
C ASN A 109 -15.68 6.60 -17.39
N LYS A 110 -15.91 5.31 -17.09
CA LYS A 110 -14.89 4.25 -17.16
C LYS A 110 -13.65 4.59 -16.33
N VAL A 111 -13.86 4.91 -15.06
CA VAL A 111 -12.82 5.30 -14.11
C VAL A 111 -12.86 4.44 -12.86
N ILE A 112 -11.70 3.99 -12.42
CA ILE A 112 -11.48 3.51 -11.06
C ILE A 112 -10.87 4.67 -10.28
N ASP A 113 -11.54 5.07 -9.21
CA ASP A 113 -11.05 6.08 -8.28
C ASP A 113 -11.07 5.54 -6.84
N PHE A 114 -10.52 6.28 -5.89
CA PHE A 114 -10.57 5.91 -4.49
C PHE A 114 -10.40 7.11 -3.55
N GLU A 115 -11.11 7.06 -2.43
CA GLU A 115 -10.92 7.94 -1.28
C GLU A 115 -9.86 7.40 -0.34
N VAL A 116 -9.10 8.31 0.27
CA VAL A 116 -8.11 7.97 1.29
C VAL A 116 -8.32 8.76 2.56
N LYS A 117 -8.34 8.06 3.71
CA LYS A 117 -8.25 8.71 5.03
C LYS A 117 -7.01 8.23 5.76
N TYR A 118 -6.17 9.17 6.15
CA TYR A 118 -4.96 8.88 6.90
C TYR A 118 -5.24 8.83 8.40
N ALA A 119 -4.47 8.03 9.11
CA ALA A 119 -4.46 8.05 10.57
C ALA A 119 -3.14 7.52 11.14
N ALA A 120 -2.76 8.06 12.29
CA ALA A 120 -1.67 7.52 13.09
C ALA A 120 -2.17 6.35 13.96
N SER A 121 -1.38 5.28 14.03
CA SER A 121 -1.74 4.09 14.82
C SER A 121 -1.44 4.32 16.31
N THR A 122 -2.48 4.40 17.12
CA THR A 122 -2.38 4.51 18.59
C THR A 122 -1.91 3.23 19.28
N VAL A 123 -1.82 2.12 18.56
CA VAL A 123 -1.20 0.88 19.05
C VAL A 123 0.33 1.03 19.15
N CYS A 124 0.93 1.92 18.35
CA CYS A 124 2.33 2.27 18.51
C CYS A 124 2.57 2.97 19.85
N PRO A 125 3.42 2.45 20.74
CA PRO A 125 3.61 3.03 22.07
C PRO A 125 4.20 4.46 22.01
N VAL A 126 5.06 4.74 21.04
CA VAL A 126 5.63 6.09 20.83
C VAL A 126 4.54 7.09 20.45
N VAL A 127 3.61 6.71 19.58
CA VAL A 127 2.45 7.55 19.21
C VAL A 127 1.53 7.73 20.39
N LYS A 128 1.19 6.64 21.10
CA LYS A 128 0.29 6.65 22.26
C LYS A 128 0.80 7.54 23.40
N GLN A 129 2.11 7.56 23.62
CA GLN A 129 2.74 8.36 24.68
C GLN A 129 3.02 9.81 24.26
N GLY A 130 3.36 10.03 22.97
CA GLY A 130 3.84 11.32 22.47
C GLY A 130 2.76 12.25 21.92
N LEU A 131 1.58 11.74 21.56
CA LEU A 131 0.53 12.52 20.91
C LEU A 131 -0.78 12.51 21.67
N SER A 132 -1.36 13.71 21.88
CA SER A 132 -2.70 13.86 22.43
C SER A 132 -3.78 13.52 21.38
N ASN A 133 -5.00 13.20 21.85
CA ASN A 133 -6.14 12.90 20.97
C ASN A 133 -6.45 14.06 20.00
N GLY A 134 -6.32 15.31 20.45
CA GLY A 134 -6.53 16.48 19.60
C GLY A 134 -5.53 16.58 18.43
N ILE A 135 -4.27 16.21 18.68
CA ILE A 135 -3.25 16.15 17.62
C ILE A 135 -3.53 14.97 16.68
N LEU A 136 -3.89 13.80 17.20
CA LEU A 136 -4.22 12.62 16.39
C LEU A 136 -5.35 12.89 15.40
N ILE A 137 -6.39 13.62 15.83
CA ILE A 137 -7.49 14.05 14.94
C ILE A 137 -6.96 14.99 13.85
N LYS A 138 -6.17 15.99 14.20
CA LYS A 138 -5.59 16.94 13.21
C LYS A 138 -4.71 16.22 12.18
N LEU A 139 -3.94 15.22 12.58
CA LEU A 139 -3.08 14.45 11.68
C LEU A 139 -3.84 13.70 10.57
N SER A 140 -5.15 13.47 10.74
CA SER A 140 -5.98 12.83 9.70
C SER A 140 -6.40 13.77 8.57
N THR A 141 -6.33 15.09 8.79
CA THR A 141 -6.78 16.12 7.86
C THR A 141 -5.69 17.12 7.45
N ASP A 142 -4.67 17.28 8.28
CA ASP A 142 -3.55 18.19 8.04
C ASP A 142 -2.28 17.40 7.66
N LEU A 143 -2.06 17.29 6.35
CA LEU A 143 -0.90 16.57 5.80
C LEU A 143 0.43 17.30 6.07
N ASN A 144 0.42 18.64 6.21
CA ASN A 144 1.62 19.38 6.56
C ASN A 144 2.08 19.07 7.99
N LEU A 145 1.12 19.04 8.93
CA LEU A 145 1.39 18.60 10.29
C LEU A 145 1.88 17.15 10.33
N ALA A 146 1.25 16.26 9.54
CA ALA A 146 1.68 14.87 9.45
C ALA A 146 3.12 14.73 8.94
N GLY A 147 3.52 15.52 7.93
CA GLY A 147 4.88 15.55 7.42
C GLY A 147 5.90 16.07 8.43
N GLN A 148 5.52 17.00 9.32
CA GLN A 148 6.37 17.49 10.39
C GLN A 148 6.55 16.48 11.54
N VAL A 149 5.49 15.72 11.84
CA VAL A 149 5.48 14.73 12.91
C VAL A 149 6.14 13.41 12.47
N PHE A 150 5.83 12.93 11.27
CA PHE A 150 6.27 11.61 10.73
C PHE A 150 7.27 11.81 9.58
N VAL A 151 8.36 12.51 9.82
CA VAL A 151 9.30 12.96 8.79
C VAL A 151 9.79 11.82 7.88
N ASN A 152 10.05 10.64 8.43
CA ASN A 152 10.56 9.49 7.69
C ASN A 152 9.44 8.57 7.14
N GLU A 153 8.30 8.53 7.79
CA GLU A 153 7.18 7.62 7.49
C GLU A 153 6.18 8.23 6.50
N PHE A 154 5.95 9.54 6.61
CA PHE A 154 5.00 10.28 5.77
C PHE A 154 5.28 10.14 4.28
N PRO A 155 6.54 10.23 3.80
CA PRO A 155 6.84 10.00 2.40
C PRO A 155 6.38 8.63 1.88
N ALA A 156 6.48 7.57 2.65
CA ALA A 156 6.03 6.25 2.25
C ALA A 156 4.50 6.13 2.24
N ALA A 157 3.81 6.83 3.16
CA ALA A 157 2.35 6.90 3.15
C ALA A 157 1.80 7.56 1.89
N LEU A 158 2.44 8.63 1.40
CA LEU A 158 2.10 9.27 0.12
C LEU A 158 2.43 8.36 -1.08
N GLU A 159 3.60 7.71 -1.06
CA GLU A 159 4.03 6.78 -2.12
C GLU A 159 3.03 5.63 -2.30
N MET A 160 2.45 5.11 -1.20
CA MET A 160 1.38 4.09 -1.25
C MET A 160 0.14 4.55 -2.01
N VAL A 161 -0.25 5.82 -1.84
CA VAL A 161 -1.41 6.40 -2.50
C VAL A 161 -1.12 6.66 -3.98
N GLU A 162 0.04 7.23 -4.29
CA GLU A 162 0.44 7.49 -5.66
C GLU A 162 0.60 6.19 -6.48
N ALA A 163 1.15 5.13 -5.89
CA ALA A 163 1.21 3.84 -6.55
C ALA A 163 -0.20 3.28 -6.87
N ARG A 164 -1.19 3.47 -5.99
CA ARG A 164 -2.59 3.09 -6.28
C ARG A 164 -3.18 3.90 -7.42
N LYS A 165 -2.93 5.21 -7.48
CA LYS A 165 -3.37 6.07 -8.60
C LYS A 165 -2.80 5.58 -9.93
N ILE A 166 -1.55 5.14 -9.95
CA ILE A 166 -0.92 4.60 -11.16
C ILE A 166 -1.71 3.39 -11.66
N TYR A 167 -2.03 2.41 -10.80
CA TYR A 167 -2.84 1.24 -11.19
C TYR A 167 -4.25 1.65 -11.65
N SER A 168 -4.93 2.51 -10.90
CA SER A 168 -6.25 3.03 -11.27
C SER A 168 -6.23 3.72 -12.63
N ASN A 169 -5.21 4.52 -12.92
CA ASN A 169 -5.06 5.23 -14.20
C ASN A 169 -4.83 4.27 -15.37
N TYR A 170 -3.93 3.28 -15.23
CA TYR A 170 -3.69 2.28 -16.28
C TYR A 170 -4.97 1.49 -16.59
N LEU A 171 -5.65 1.00 -15.57
CA LEU A 171 -6.87 0.22 -15.74
C LEU A 171 -8.02 1.06 -16.29
N SER A 172 -8.18 2.31 -15.85
CA SER A 172 -9.16 3.24 -16.40
C SER A 172 -8.89 3.57 -17.87
N TYR A 173 -7.61 3.70 -18.24
CA TYR A 173 -7.23 3.90 -19.63
C TYR A 173 -7.57 2.67 -20.49
N LEU A 174 -7.18 1.47 -20.05
CA LEU A 174 -7.50 0.21 -20.74
C LEU A 174 -9.03 0.04 -20.88
N TRP A 175 -9.80 0.48 -19.90
CA TRP A 175 -11.26 0.44 -19.94
C TRP A 175 -11.83 1.39 -21.00
N ARG A 176 -11.32 2.61 -21.07
CA ARG A 176 -11.76 3.59 -22.09
C ARG A 176 -11.49 3.15 -23.51
N ILE A 177 -10.37 2.46 -23.76
CA ILE A 177 -10.04 1.93 -25.10
C ILE A 177 -10.69 0.56 -25.38
N GLY A 178 -11.46 -0.01 -24.42
CA GLY A 178 -12.23 -1.23 -24.63
C GLY A 178 -11.49 -2.54 -24.39
N GLU A 179 -10.25 -2.50 -23.91
CA GLU A 179 -9.45 -3.71 -23.61
C GLU A 179 -9.97 -4.47 -22.40
N VAL A 180 -10.59 -3.76 -21.45
CA VAL A 180 -11.19 -4.33 -20.25
C VAL A 180 -12.63 -3.84 -20.06
N ASP A 181 -13.47 -4.59 -19.33
CA ASP A 181 -14.78 -4.15 -18.83
C ASP A 181 -14.87 -4.40 -17.33
N LEU A 182 -14.63 -3.35 -16.55
CA LEU A 182 -14.42 -3.47 -15.11
C LEU A 182 -15.73 -3.37 -14.31
N ARG A 183 -15.84 -4.21 -13.28
CA ARG A 183 -16.94 -4.28 -12.32
C ARG A 183 -16.41 -4.44 -10.90
N GLU A 184 -17.23 -4.07 -9.93
CA GLU A 184 -17.00 -4.45 -8.55
C GLU A 184 -16.98 -5.98 -8.42
N ASP A 185 -16.08 -6.48 -7.60
CA ASP A 185 -16.05 -7.90 -7.24
C ASP A 185 -16.98 -8.13 -6.05
N ASP A 186 -18.16 -8.66 -6.32
CA ASP A 186 -19.16 -9.00 -5.31
C ASP A 186 -19.10 -10.49 -4.90
N GLY A 187 -18.09 -11.20 -5.38
CA GLY A 187 -17.87 -12.63 -5.10
C GLY A 187 -18.73 -13.59 -5.94
N THR A 188 -19.49 -13.08 -6.91
CA THR A 188 -20.35 -13.95 -7.78
C THR A 188 -19.58 -14.59 -8.94
N TYR A 189 -18.40 -14.07 -9.28
CA TYR A 189 -17.61 -14.52 -10.42
C TYR A 189 -16.58 -15.56 -10.01
N ASN A 190 -16.60 -16.69 -10.70
CA ASN A 190 -15.61 -17.76 -10.53
C ASN A 190 -14.51 -17.66 -11.61
N TYR A 191 -13.81 -16.52 -11.64
CA TYR A 191 -12.72 -16.28 -12.57
C TYR A 191 -11.36 -16.42 -11.87
N PRO A 192 -10.27 -16.72 -12.61
CA PRO A 192 -8.94 -16.76 -12.04
C PRO A 192 -8.52 -15.37 -11.53
N ILE A 193 -7.87 -15.35 -10.35
CA ILE A 193 -7.32 -14.14 -9.78
C ILE A 193 -5.95 -13.87 -10.38
N VAL A 194 -5.77 -12.66 -10.90
CA VAL A 194 -4.54 -12.21 -11.55
C VAL A 194 -4.01 -10.96 -10.84
N ASN A 195 -2.70 -10.90 -10.65
CA ASN A 195 -2.03 -9.71 -10.15
C ASN A 195 -2.13 -8.58 -11.19
N SER A 196 -2.67 -7.42 -10.79
CA SER A 196 -2.94 -6.32 -11.72
C SER A 196 -1.67 -5.71 -12.34
N PHE A 197 -0.50 -5.79 -11.67
CA PHE A 197 0.76 -5.36 -12.29
C PHE A 197 1.11 -6.25 -13.49
N TRP A 198 1.04 -7.58 -13.35
CA TRP A 198 1.32 -8.51 -14.44
C TRP A 198 0.28 -8.43 -15.54
N PHE A 199 -1.00 -8.18 -15.17
CA PHE A 199 -2.06 -7.96 -16.15
C PHE A 199 -1.78 -6.71 -17.00
N ILE A 200 -1.45 -5.58 -16.38
CA ILE A 200 -1.12 -4.33 -17.07
C ILE A 200 0.10 -4.51 -17.99
N ARG A 201 1.11 -5.27 -17.56
CA ARG A 201 2.29 -5.56 -18.39
C ARG A 201 1.98 -6.32 -19.70
N ARG A 202 0.84 -6.99 -19.80
CA ARG A 202 0.43 -7.61 -21.09
C ARG A 202 0.19 -6.56 -22.18
N TYR A 203 -0.23 -5.36 -21.78
CA TYR A 203 -0.46 -4.21 -22.69
C TYR A 203 0.74 -3.25 -22.72
N TYR A 204 1.52 -3.21 -21.66
CA TYR A 204 2.71 -2.36 -21.50
C TYR A 204 3.93 -3.24 -21.13
N PRO A 205 4.49 -4.03 -22.09
CA PRO A 205 5.52 -5.02 -21.77
C PRO A 205 6.81 -4.43 -21.19
N ASN A 206 7.10 -3.17 -21.53
CA ASN A 206 8.27 -2.45 -21.02
C ASN A 206 8.08 -1.85 -19.62
N LEU A 207 6.88 -1.92 -19.04
CA LEU A 207 6.62 -1.43 -17.68
C LEU A 207 7.32 -2.33 -16.67
N THR A 208 8.24 -1.77 -15.89
CA THR A 208 8.98 -2.48 -14.85
C THR A 208 8.46 -2.15 -13.46
N VAL A 209 8.84 -2.96 -12.47
CA VAL A 209 8.59 -2.66 -11.04
C VAL A 209 9.25 -1.33 -10.67
N ASN A 210 10.46 -1.07 -11.16
CA ASN A 210 11.19 0.17 -10.89
C ASN A 210 10.46 1.41 -11.47
N ASP A 211 9.75 1.27 -12.59
CA ASP A 211 8.96 2.36 -13.14
C ASP A 211 7.80 2.73 -12.21
N ILE A 212 7.08 1.74 -11.67
CA ILE A 212 6.03 1.99 -10.67
C ILE A 212 6.60 2.69 -9.43
N VAL A 213 7.72 2.19 -8.90
CA VAL A 213 8.40 2.78 -7.74
C VAL A 213 8.85 4.21 -8.02
N ASN A 214 9.42 4.48 -9.18
CA ASN A 214 9.90 5.81 -9.54
C ASN A 214 8.74 6.80 -9.79
N MET A 215 7.70 6.38 -10.53
CA MET A 215 6.51 7.20 -10.77
C MET A 215 5.80 7.56 -9.45
N SER A 216 5.65 6.61 -8.52
CA SER A 216 5.02 6.86 -7.23
C SER A 216 5.82 7.84 -6.35
N LYS A 217 7.16 7.83 -6.45
CA LYS A 217 8.03 8.81 -5.82
C LYS A 217 7.95 10.20 -6.45
N MET A 218 7.75 10.30 -7.77
CA MET A 218 7.62 11.59 -8.47
C MET A 218 6.28 12.25 -8.22
N GLY A 219 5.17 11.51 -8.23
CA GLY A 219 3.83 12.02 -7.92
C GLY A 219 3.76 12.67 -6.53
N LYS A 220 4.53 12.13 -5.57
CA LYS A 220 4.74 12.70 -4.25
C LYS A 220 5.28 14.14 -4.24
N ARG A 221 6.17 14.52 -5.18
CA ARG A 221 6.70 15.89 -5.26
C ARG A 221 5.63 16.91 -5.64
N SER A 222 4.66 16.53 -6.46
CA SER A 222 3.55 17.39 -6.86
C SER A 222 2.53 17.58 -5.73
N SER A 223 2.36 16.59 -4.87
CA SER A 223 1.38 16.63 -3.75
C SER A 223 1.85 17.52 -2.58
N ILE A 224 3.15 17.79 -2.45
CA ILE A 224 3.71 18.61 -1.37
C ILE A 224 3.63 20.12 -1.72
N ASN A 225 3.51 20.47 -3.02
CA ASN A 225 3.49 21.88 -3.48
C ASN A 225 2.07 22.51 -3.55
N ILE A 226 1.02 21.83 -3.06
CA ILE A 226 -0.35 22.35 -3.05
C ILE A 226 -0.65 23.10 -1.73
N GLY A 227 0.31 23.76 -1.14
CA GLY A 227 0.16 24.50 0.12
C GLY A 227 1.23 25.56 0.35
N ALA A 228 1.56 26.34 -0.68
CA ALA A 228 2.31 27.58 -0.52
C ALA A 228 1.42 28.78 -0.88
#